data_543224210cb542290029f6773c6fc528
#
_entry.id   543224210cb542290029f6773c6fc528
#
_cell.length_a   1.000
_cell.length_b   1.000
_cell.length_c   1.000
_cell.angle_alpha   90.00
_cell.angle_beta   90.00
_cell.angle_gamma   90.00
#
_symmetry.space_group_name_H-M   'P 1'
#
loop_
_entity.id
_entity.type
_entity.pdbx_description
1 polymer ?
#
loop_
_entity_poly.entity_id
_entity_poly.type
_entity_poly.pdbx_seq_one_letter_code
_entity_poly.pdbx_strand_id
1 'polypeptide(L)'
;VTAIGSTPSQIFTEQTLTDFNVIGNILEAGGSAIAAEGEEGLVNIVGEQLQAIGNITVVAGILSNNEQSGELLQQQGDLLQVVGMGMTIQTSGNLTLLETIANTGNIIQLIGSVIQIFANTDTEEGTVMNAIGAWIEAIGAIITALASE
;
A
#
# COMPACT_ATOMS: atom_id res chain seq x y z
N VAL A 1 1.62 -3.40 9.44
CA VAL A 1 1.01 -2.50 10.44
C VAL A 1 -0.31 -1.97 9.89
N THR A 2 -0.35 -1.48 8.66
CA THR A 2 -1.54 -0.99 7.94
C THR A 2 -2.68 -2.01 7.96
N ALA A 3 -2.41 -3.28 7.64
CA ALA A 3 -3.40 -4.35 7.67
C ALA A 3 -4.07 -4.54 9.05
N ILE A 4 -3.31 -4.37 10.14
CA ILE A 4 -3.87 -4.42 11.49
C ILE A 4 -4.80 -3.22 11.72
N GLY A 5 -4.38 -2.02 11.32
CA GLY A 5 -5.17 -0.80 11.44
C GLY A 5 -6.49 -0.85 10.65
N SER A 6 -6.48 -1.53 9.50
CA SER A 6 -7.66 -1.70 8.64
C SER A 6 -8.61 -2.82 9.09
N THR A 7 -8.24 -3.60 10.12
CA THR A 7 -9.02 -4.74 10.59
C THR A 7 -9.94 -4.33 11.74
N PRO A 8 -11.28 -4.46 11.62
CA PRO A 8 -12.20 -4.23 12.73
C PRO A 8 -11.82 -5.09 13.94
N SER A 9 -11.73 -4.50 15.12
CA SER A 9 -11.26 -5.18 16.32
C SER A 9 -12.09 -4.79 17.54
N GLN A 10 -12.35 -5.77 18.41
CA GLN A 10 -12.93 -5.53 19.74
C GLN A 10 -11.83 -5.32 20.82
N ILE A 11 -10.57 -5.57 20.47
CA ILE A 11 -9.42 -5.50 21.38
C ILE A 11 -8.78 -4.11 21.34
N PHE A 12 -8.69 -3.52 20.14
CA PHE A 12 -8.09 -2.21 19.93
C PHE A 12 -9.16 -1.12 19.83
N THR A 13 -8.85 0.06 20.36
CA THR A 13 -9.68 1.26 20.16
C THR A 13 -9.57 1.76 18.72
N GLU A 14 -10.56 2.50 18.25
CA GLU A 14 -10.51 3.17 16.92
C GLU A 14 -9.26 4.04 16.76
N GLN A 15 -8.89 4.79 17.81
CA GLN A 15 -7.68 5.58 17.81
C GLN A 15 -6.42 4.72 17.61
N THR A 16 -6.35 3.58 18.28
CA THR A 16 -5.20 2.64 18.14
C THR A 16 -5.12 2.08 16.71
N LEU A 17 -6.27 1.76 16.10
CA LEU A 17 -6.32 1.29 14.71
C LEU A 17 -5.90 2.39 13.74
N THR A 18 -6.34 3.62 13.97
CA THR A 18 -5.92 4.80 13.20
C THR A 18 -4.41 5.02 13.32
N ASP A 19 -3.85 4.94 14.52
CA ASP A 19 -2.41 5.09 14.77
C ASP A 19 -1.61 3.99 14.03
N PHE A 20 -2.10 2.75 13.99
CA PHE A 20 -1.48 1.68 13.21
C PHE A 20 -1.53 1.97 11.69
N ASN A 21 -2.62 2.53 11.18
CA ASN A 21 -2.69 2.92 9.77
C ASN A 21 -1.70 4.05 9.46
N VAL A 22 -1.63 5.08 10.28
CA VAL A 22 -0.67 6.18 10.10
C VAL A 22 0.77 5.67 10.14
N ILE A 23 1.12 4.88 11.16
CA ILE A 23 2.48 4.32 11.30
C ILE A 23 2.81 3.42 10.12
N GLY A 24 1.86 2.57 9.70
CA GLY A 24 2.05 1.66 8.57
C GLY A 24 2.37 2.41 7.28
N ASN A 25 1.55 3.39 6.93
CA ASN A 25 1.77 4.20 5.73
C ASN A 25 3.09 5.00 5.77
N ILE A 26 3.50 5.50 6.94
CA ILE A 26 4.81 6.16 7.09
C ILE A 26 5.96 5.18 6.84
N LEU A 27 5.87 3.95 7.35
CA LEU A 27 6.89 2.92 7.14
C LEU A 27 6.95 2.49 5.67
N GLU A 28 5.81 2.33 5.01
CA GLU A 28 5.72 2.01 3.58
C GLU A 28 6.27 3.15 2.72
N ALA A 29 5.93 4.42 3.03
CA ALA A 29 6.50 5.58 2.34
C ALA A 29 8.03 5.63 2.47
N GLY A 30 8.56 5.37 3.67
CA GLY A 30 10.00 5.30 3.90
C GLY A 30 10.67 4.17 3.14
N GLY A 31 10.03 3.00 3.11
CA GLY A 31 10.48 1.83 2.36
C GLY A 31 10.58 2.12 0.85
N SER A 32 9.50 2.64 0.26
CA SER A 32 9.48 2.98 -1.16
C SER A 32 10.46 4.12 -1.52
N ALA A 33 10.65 5.10 -0.63
CA ALA A 33 11.64 6.15 -0.86
C ALA A 33 13.08 5.59 -0.89
N ILE A 34 13.39 4.64 0.00
CA ILE A 34 14.69 3.95 0.03
C ILE A 34 14.84 3.04 -1.20
N ALA A 35 13.80 2.31 -1.56
CA ALA A 35 13.81 1.46 -2.76
C ALA A 35 14.10 2.28 -4.02
N ALA A 36 13.49 3.46 -4.17
CA ALA A 36 13.75 4.36 -5.29
C ALA A 36 15.23 4.75 -5.45
N GLU A 37 15.99 4.85 -4.35
CA GLU A 37 17.42 5.14 -4.40
C GLU A 37 18.27 3.97 -4.93
N GLY A 38 17.77 2.73 -4.77
CA GLY A 38 18.45 1.50 -5.21
C GLY A 38 18.11 1.08 -6.65
N GLU A 39 17.10 1.68 -7.27
CA GLU A 39 16.62 1.31 -8.60
C GLU A 39 17.47 1.93 -9.72
N GLU A 40 17.73 1.12 -10.78
CA GLU A 40 18.48 1.59 -11.96
C GLU A 40 17.58 2.12 -13.09
N GLY A 41 16.28 1.80 -13.08
CA GLY A 41 15.32 2.16 -14.13
C GLY A 41 14.48 3.38 -13.78
N LEU A 42 14.45 4.41 -14.64
CA LEU A 42 13.63 5.61 -14.41
C LEU A 42 12.16 5.28 -14.10
N VAL A 43 11.59 4.28 -14.76
CA VAL A 43 10.21 3.87 -14.56
C VAL A 43 10.01 3.30 -13.14
N ASN A 44 10.94 2.46 -12.66
CA ASN A 44 10.90 1.91 -11.32
C ASN A 44 11.11 3.00 -10.26
N ILE A 45 12.09 3.90 -10.48
CA ILE A 45 12.32 5.05 -9.58
C ILE A 45 11.04 5.89 -9.44
N VAL A 46 10.39 6.22 -10.55
CA VAL A 46 9.13 6.99 -10.52
C VAL A 46 8.02 6.18 -9.86
N GLY A 47 7.95 4.88 -10.11
CA GLY A 47 6.98 3.98 -9.48
C GLY A 47 7.10 3.97 -7.95
N GLU A 48 8.32 3.78 -7.43
CA GLU A 48 8.59 3.82 -5.99
C GLU A 48 8.31 5.20 -5.38
N GLN A 49 8.68 6.29 -6.07
CA GLN A 49 8.36 7.64 -5.62
C GLN A 49 6.85 7.89 -5.57
N LEU A 50 6.08 7.40 -6.53
CA LEU A 50 4.61 7.51 -6.51
C LEU A 50 4.01 6.74 -5.35
N GLN A 51 4.52 5.55 -5.01
CA GLN A 51 4.09 4.80 -3.83
C GLN A 51 4.39 5.60 -2.56
N ALA A 52 5.60 6.14 -2.41
CA ALA A 52 5.96 6.96 -1.25
C ALA A 52 5.05 8.19 -1.10
N ILE A 53 4.80 8.93 -2.19
CA ILE A 53 3.89 10.09 -2.20
C ILE A 53 2.46 9.64 -1.88
N GLY A 54 2.01 8.53 -2.43
CA GLY A 54 0.70 7.96 -2.18
C GLY A 54 0.47 7.69 -0.70
N ASN A 55 1.39 6.97 -0.05
CA ASN A 55 1.33 6.69 1.38
C ASN A 55 1.27 7.97 2.25
N ILE A 56 2.08 8.98 1.94
CA ILE A 56 2.03 10.27 2.67
C ILE A 56 0.71 11.00 2.43
N THR A 57 0.14 10.88 1.22
CA THR A 57 -1.16 11.47 0.91
C THR A 57 -2.29 10.78 1.70
N VAL A 58 -2.24 9.46 1.86
CA VAL A 58 -3.15 8.71 2.75
C VAL A 58 -3.04 9.21 4.19
N VAL A 59 -1.82 9.34 4.72
CA VAL A 59 -1.60 9.89 6.08
C VAL A 59 -2.20 11.29 6.22
N ALA A 60 -2.00 12.17 5.24
CA ALA A 60 -2.60 13.50 5.25
C ALA A 60 -4.14 13.43 5.24
N GLY A 61 -4.72 12.47 4.54
CA GLY A 61 -6.15 12.20 4.55
C GLY A 61 -6.66 11.74 5.91
N ILE A 62 -5.98 10.76 6.53
CA ILE A 62 -6.33 10.23 7.86
C ILE A 62 -6.28 11.32 8.94
N LEU A 63 -5.30 12.22 8.86
CA LEU A 63 -5.11 13.32 9.81
C LEU A 63 -5.92 14.58 9.48
N SER A 64 -6.72 14.57 8.42
CA SER A 64 -7.55 15.71 8.03
C SER A 64 -8.68 15.96 9.03
N ASN A 65 -8.88 17.22 9.40
CA ASN A 65 -10.02 17.63 10.23
C ASN A 65 -11.35 17.72 9.43
N ASN A 66 -11.29 17.64 8.10
CA ASN A 66 -12.45 17.67 7.22
C ASN A 66 -12.63 16.28 6.62
N GLU A 67 -13.70 15.59 6.98
CA GLU A 67 -14.00 14.22 6.59
C GLU A 67 -13.99 14.05 5.05
N GLN A 68 -14.72 14.87 4.32
CA GLN A 68 -14.80 14.79 2.86
C GLN A 68 -13.44 15.02 2.17
N SER A 69 -12.65 15.98 2.67
CA SER A 69 -11.31 16.22 2.16
C SER A 69 -10.36 15.08 2.53
N GLY A 70 -10.53 14.50 3.72
CA GLY A 70 -9.78 13.36 4.21
C GLY A 70 -9.99 12.13 3.34
N GLU A 71 -11.23 11.78 3.05
CA GLU A 71 -11.58 10.65 2.17
C GLU A 71 -11.02 10.83 0.75
N LEU A 72 -11.15 12.03 0.18
CA LEU A 72 -10.59 12.32 -1.14
C LEU A 72 -9.06 12.19 -1.17
N LEU A 73 -8.36 12.64 -0.13
CA LEU A 73 -6.91 12.49 -0.03
C LEU A 73 -6.51 11.02 0.10
N GLN A 74 -7.21 10.23 0.91
CA GLN A 74 -6.95 8.80 1.02
C GLN A 74 -7.14 8.10 -0.32
N GLN A 75 -8.26 8.31 -1.01
CA GLN A 75 -8.49 7.74 -2.34
C GLN A 75 -7.43 8.16 -3.37
N GLN A 76 -7.00 9.41 -3.37
CA GLN A 76 -5.93 9.89 -4.25
C GLN A 76 -4.59 9.23 -3.91
N GLY A 77 -4.31 9.07 -2.64
CA GLY A 77 -3.11 8.38 -2.16
C GLY A 77 -3.07 6.92 -2.60
N ASP A 78 -4.17 6.20 -2.40
CA ASP A 78 -4.31 4.80 -2.82
C ASP A 78 -4.15 4.64 -4.35
N LEU A 79 -4.74 5.54 -5.14
CA LEU A 79 -4.55 5.55 -6.60
C LEU A 79 -3.10 5.79 -7.00
N LEU A 80 -2.38 6.69 -6.34
CA LEU A 80 -0.95 6.91 -6.58
C LEU A 80 -0.12 5.67 -6.25
N GLN A 81 -0.44 4.98 -5.16
CA GLN A 81 0.22 3.71 -4.80
C GLN A 81 -0.02 2.65 -5.89
N VAL A 82 -1.27 2.46 -6.32
CA VAL A 82 -1.62 1.48 -7.37
C VAL A 82 -0.88 1.78 -8.67
N VAL A 83 -0.83 3.04 -9.10
CA VAL A 83 -0.08 3.44 -10.30
C VAL A 83 1.40 3.18 -10.10
N GLY A 84 1.97 3.57 -8.96
CA GLY A 84 3.37 3.34 -8.62
C GLY A 84 3.74 1.85 -8.64
N MET A 85 2.97 1.00 -7.96
CA MET A 85 3.15 -0.45 -7.97
C MET A 85 3.06 -1.04 -9.38
N GLY A 86 2.08 -0.58 -10.18
CA GLY A 86 1.96 -1.04 -11.56
C GLY A 86 3.19 -0.71 -12.41
N MET A 87 3.87 0.40 -12.14
CA MET A 87 5.11 0.79 -12.84
C MET A 87 6.32 -0.07 -12.44
N THR A 88 6.37 -0.60 -11.22
CA THR A 88 7.47 -1.46 -10.75
C THR A 88 7.33 -2.93 -11.19
N ILE A 89 6.19 -3.34 -11.73
CA ILE A 89 6.00 -4.69 -12.24
C ILE A 89 6.83 -4.91 -13.51
N GLN A 90 7.77 -5.81 -13.44
CA GLN A 90 8.61 -6.18 -14.60
C GLN A 90 7.86 -7.15 -15.51
N THR A 91 7.64 -6.74 -16.75
CA THR A 91 6.88 -7.52 -17.76
C THR A 91 7.75 -8.16 -18.86
N SER A 92 9.05 -7.86 -18.89
CA SER A 92 9.94 -8.28 -19.98
C SER A 92 11.29 -8.76 -19.47
N GLY A 93 11.87 -9.73 -20.18
CA GLY A 93 13.20 -10.23 -19.95
C GLY A 93 13.25 -11.63 -19.32
N ASN A 94 14.45 -12.16 -19.20
CA ASN A 94 14.70 -13.40 -18.47
C ASN A 94 14.88 -13.07 -17.00
N LEU A 95 13.77 -13.01 -16.27
CA LEU A 95 13.81 -12.76 -14.82
C LEU A 95 14.53 -13.91 -14.10
N THR A 96 15.37 -13.59 -13.16
CA THR A 96 15.89 -14.53 -12.18
C THR A 96 14.75 -15.07 -11.31
N LEU A 97 15.01 -16.12 -10.54
CA LEU A 97 14.02 -16.66 -9.62
C LEU A 97 13.61 -15.62 -8.58
N LEU A 98 14.56 -14.86 -8.02
CA LEU A 98 14.29 -13.83 -7.01
C LEU A 98 13.47 -12.67 -7.60
N GLU A 99 13.83 -12.20 -8.80
CA GLU A 99 13.04 -11.17 -9.50
C GLU A 99 11.62 -11.64 -9.82
N THR A 100 11.44 -12.92 -10.17
CA THR A 100 10.12 -13.50 -10.39
C THR A 100 9.29 -13.53 -9.09
N ILE A 101 9.91 -13.88 -7.96
CA ILE A 101 9.25 -13.90 -6.64
C ILE A 101 8.90 -12.47 -6.23
N ALA A 102 9.83 -11.51 -6.35
CA ALA A 102 9.58 -10.10 -6.05
C ALA A 102 8.42 -9.55 -6.91
N ASN A 103 8.44 -9.81 -8.20
CA ASN A 103 7.39 -9.38 -9.11
C ASN A 103 6.02 -10.00 -8.78
N THR A 104 6.01 -11.26 -8.34
CA THR A 104 4.79 -11.92 -7.84
C THR A 104 4.28 -11.23 -6.58
N GLY A 105 5.16 -10.86 -5.65
CA GLY A 105 4.83 -10.11 -4.45
C GLY A 105 4.20 -8.75 -4.81
N ASN A 106 4.80 -8.01 -5.73
CA ASN A 106 4.28 -6.72 -6.20
C ASN A 106 2.88 -6.85 -6.85
N ILE A 107 2.64 -7.91 -7.62
CA ILE A 107 1.31 -8.19 -8.20
C ILE A 107 0.28 -8.47 -7.10
N ILE A 108 0.65 -9.23 -6.07
CA ILE A 108 -0.23 -9.53 -4.93
C ILE A 108 -0.54 -8.24 -4.16
N GLN A 109 0.46 -7.39 -3.91
CA GLN A 109 0.24 -6.07 -3.29
C GLN A 109 -0.75 -5.24 -4.12
N LEU A 110 -0.51 -5.13 -5.42
CA LEU A 110 -1.39 -4.39 -6.34
C LEU A 110 -2.84 -4.88 -6.27
N ILE A 111 -3.06 -6.19 -6.23
CA ILE A 111 -4.41 -6.77 -6.08
C ILE A 111 -5.03 -6.35 -4.75
N GLY A 112 -4.27 -6.39 -3.66
CA GLY A 112 -4.72 -5.97 -2.34
C GLY A 112 -5.16 -4.51 -2.32
N SER A 113 -4.34 -3.62 -2.86
CA SER A 113 -4.62 -2.18 -2.94
C SER A 113 -5.84 -1.87 -3.84
N VAL A 114 -5.98 -2.57 -4.96
CA VAL A 114 -7.17 -2.43 -5.83
C VAL A 114 -8.45 -2.84 -5.08
N ILE A 115 -8.41 -3.92 -4.29
CA ILE A 115 -9.55 -4.34 -3.46
C ILE A 115 -9.91 -3.23 -2.45
N GLN A 116 -8.93 -2.59 -1.82
CA GLN A 116 -9.16 -1.49 -0.87
C GLN A 116 -9.82 -0.28 -1.54
N ILE A 117 -9.37 0.13 -2.72
CA ILE A 117 -9.95 1.25 -3.47
C ILE A 117 -11.43 1.04 -3.77
N PHE A 118 -11.85 -0.20 -4.08
CA PHE A 118 -13.25 -0.50 -4.37
C PHE A 118 -14.07 -0.87 -3.13
N ALA A 119 -13.46 -0.93 -1.94
CA ALA A 119 -14.16 -1.20 -0.70
C ALA A 119 -14.93 0.05 -0.24
N ASN A 120 -16.25 -0.06 -0.15
CA ASN A 120 -17.07 0.99 0.45
C ASN A 120 -17.09 0.84 1.97
N THR A 121 -16.22 1.57 2.66
CA THR A 121 -16.04 1.47 4.11
C THR A 121 -17.21 2.01 4.93
N ASP A 122 -18.21 2.66 4.31
CA ASP A 122 -19.46 3.05 4.96
C ASP A 122 -20.38 1.84 5.26
N THR A 123 -20.04 0.67 4.72
CA THR A 123 -20.77 -0.56 4.95
C THR A 123 -19.93 -1.58 5.70
N GLU A 124 -20.57 -2.46 6.49
CA GLU A 124 -19.87 -3.53 7.19
C GLU A 124 -19.14 -4.48 6.22
N GLU A 125 -19.78 -4.82 5.10
CA GLU A 125 -19.18 -5.65 4.05
C GLU A 125 -17.95 -4.97 3.42
N GLY A 126 -18.03 -3.67 3.14
CA GLY A 126 -16.93 -2.90 2.59
C GLY A 126 -15.78 -2.75 3.57
N THR A 127 -16.05 -2.58 4.86
CA THR A 127 -15.01 -2.56 5.91
C THR A 127 -14.25 -3.89 5.97
N VAL A 128 -14.98 -5.02 5.90
CA VAL A 128 -14.35 -6.35 5.84
C VAL A 128 -13.53 -6.51 4.55
N MET A 129 -14.06 -6.05 3.42
CA MET A 129 -13.37 -6.10 2.12
C MET A 129 -12.08 -5.27 2.13
N ASN A 130 -12.11 -4.08 2.74
CA ASN A 130 -10.92 -3.24 2.94
C ASN A 130 -9.87 -3.96 3.79
N ALA A 131 -10.26 -4.59 4.90
CA ALA A 131 -9.36 -5.37 5.72
C ALA A 131 -8.73 -6.55 4.96
N ILE A 132 -9.53 -7.28 4.16
CA ILE A 132 -9.04 -8.38 3.32
C ILE A 132 -8.00 -7.84 2.32
N GLY A 133 -8.27 -6.73 1.64
CA GLY A 133 -7.33 -6.07 0.72
C GLY A 133 -6.02 -5.74 1.40
N ALA A 134 -6.07 -5.11 2.57
CA ALA A 134 -4.89 -4.75 3.36
C ALA A 134 -4.05 -5.97 3.79
N TRP A 135 -4.67 -7.10 4.13
CA TRP A 135 -3.92 -8.33 4.43
C TRP A 135 -3.29 -8.96 3.19
N ILE A 136 -3.97 -8.93 2.04
CA ILE A 136 -3.40 -9.40 0.76
C ILE A 136 -2.18 -8.54 0.40
N GLU A 137 -2.28 -7.23 0.53
CA GLU A 137 -1.17 -6.30 0.30
C GLU A 137 0.02 -6.58 1.23
N ALA A 138 -0.23 -6.76 2.53
CA ALA A 138 0.81 -7.10 3.50
C ALA A 138 1.51 -8.42 3.17
N ILE A 139 0.79 -9.43 2.71
CA ILE A 139 1.37 -10.71 2.27
C ILE A 139 2.26 -10.49 1.05
N GLY A 140 1.80 -9.72 0.07
CA GLY A 140 2.59 -9.35 -1.11
C GLY A 140 3.90 -8.64 -0.73
N ALA A 141 3.82 -7.65 0.18
CA ALA A 141 4.98 -6.93 0.68
C ALA A 141 6.01 -7.85 1.37
N ILE A 142 5.57 -8.82 2.15
CA ILE A 142 6.45 -9.82 2.77
C ILE A 142 7.15 -10.66 1.71
N ILE A 143 6.42 -11.11 0.68
CA ILE A 143 6.99 -11.91 -0.43
C ILE A 143 8.06 -11.11 -1.17
N THR A 144 7.79 -9.83 -1.48
CA THR A 144 8.75 -8.93 -2.13
C THR A 144 10.00 -8.73 -1.28
N ALA A 145 9.82 -8.48 0.02
CA ALA A 145 10.94 -8.26 0.94
C ALA A 145 11.84 -9.50 1.07
N LEU A 146 11.27 -10.70 1.09
CA LEU A 146 12.05 -11.96 1.14
C LEU A 146 12.83 -12.25 -0.14
N ALA A 147 12.46 -11.63 -1.26
CA ALA A 147 13.13 -11.79 -2.53
C ALA A 147 14.21 -10.72 -2.79
N SER A 148 14.32 -9.70 -1.94
CA SER A 148 15.29 -8.60 -2.07
C SER A 148 16.62 -8.85 -1.33
N GLU A 149 16.79 -10.03 -0.69
CA GLU A 149 18.04 -10.49 -0.07
C GLU A 149 18.86 -11.28 -1.11
#